data_1c7248774f4ba1f33f28c25d7ee35697
#
_entry.id   1c7248774f4ba1f33f28c25d7ee35697
#
_cell.length_a   1.000
_cell.length_b   1.000
_cell.length_c   1.000
_cell.angle_alpha   90.00
_cell.angle_beta   90.00
_cell.angle_gamma   90.00
#
_symmetry.space_group_name_H-M   'P 1'
#
loop_
_entity.id
_entity.type
_entity.pdbx_description
1 polymer ?
#
loop_
_entity_poly.entity_id
_entity_poly.type
_entity_poly.pdbx_seq_one_letter_code
_entity_poly.pdbx_strand_id
1 'polypeptide(L)'
;MRIYKGDIYYADLSPVIGSEQGGLRPVLVIQNDIGNYYSETTIVAAITSRKGKNTMPTHVPIFCYGLDQNSIVLLEQIRTIDRRRIRAYIGHLQPADIERVNQAVEISLGLT
;
A
#
# COMPACT_ATOMS: atom_id res chain seq x y z
N MET A 1 14.46 6.82 10.01
CA MET A 1 13.96 6.78 8.64
C MET A 1 12.69 7.59 8.52
N ARG A 2 12.62 8.45 7.54
CA ARG A 2 11.43 9.26 7.28
C ARG A 2 10.58 8.62 6.20
N ILE A 3 9.29 8.44 6.46
CA ILE A 3 8.36 7.88 5.49
C ILE A 3 7.25 8.88 5.20
N TYR A 4 6.75 8.84 3.96
CA TYR A 4 5.73 9.77 3.47
C TYR A 4 4.59 9.02 2.82
N LYS A 5 3.39 9.59 2.90
CA LYS A 5 2.24 9.08 2.15
C LYS A 5 2.58 9.01 0.67
N GLY A 6 2.31 7.87 0.05
CA GLY A 6 2.63 7.64 -1.36
C GLY A 6 3.95 6.92 -1.57
N ASP A 7 4.77 6.78 -0.53
CA ASP A 7 5.99 5.98 -0.61
C ASP A 7 5.67 4.50 -0.74
N ILE A 8 6.51 3.79 -1.48
CA ILE A 8 6.42 2.35 -1.67
C ILE A 8 7.68 1.71 -1.10
N TYR A 9 7.49 0.73 -0.23
CA TYR A 9 8.57 -0.03 0.40
C TYR A 9 8.28 -1.52 0.33
N TYR A 10 9.31 -2.34 0.42
CA TYR A 10 9.13 -3.71 0.85
C TYR A 10 8.85 -3.71 2.35
N ALA A 11 7.95 -4.56 2.79
CA ALA A 11 7.65 -4.75 4.21
C ALA A 11 7.35 -6.22 4.48
N ASP A 12 7.69 -6.65 5.68
CA ASP A 12 7.37 -7.99 6.15
C ASP A 12 6.00 -7.96 6.81
N LEU A 13 5.03 -8.58 6.16
CA LEU A 13 3.64 -8.59 6.60
C LEU A 13 3.28 -9.84 7.40
N SER A 14 4.19 -10.78 7.56
CA SER A 14 3.94 -12.01 8.32
C SER A 14 3.94 -11.74 9.83
N PRO A 15 3.18 -12.54 10.63
CA PRO A 15 2.30 -13.63 10.20
C PRO A 15 0.91 -13.13 9.75
N VAL A 16 0.26 -13.92 8.90
CA VAL A 16 -1.09 -13.63 8.41
C VAL A 16 -1.94 -14.88 8.45
N ILE A 17 -3.25 -14.72 8.24
CA ILE A 17 -4.22 -15.82 8.24
C ILE A 17 -4.97 -15.82 6.92
N GLY A 18 -5.09 -17.00 6.30
CA GLY A 18 -5.95 -17.21 5.14
C GLY A 18 -5.64 -16.31 3.96
N SER A 19 -6.64 -15.53 3.55
CA SER A 19 -6.55 -14.69 2.35
C SER A 19 -5.83 -13.37 2.56
N GLU A 20 -5.32 -13.09 3.75
CA GLU A 20 -4.54 -11.89 4.01
C GLU A 20 -3.23 -11.93 3.22
N GLN A 21 -2.81 -10.77 2.75
CA GLN A 21 -1.53 -10.66 2.05
C GLN A 21 -0.39 -10.74 3.07
N GLY A 22 0.53 -11.68 2.89
CA GLY A 22 1.61 -11.91 3.84
C GLY A 22 2.99 -12.01 3.18
N GLY A 23 4.00 -12.28 4.01
CA GLY A 23 5.37 -12.38 3.58
C GLY A 23 6.01 -11.03 3.28
N LEU A 24 7.20 -11.07 2.70
CA LEU A 24 7.89 -9.87 2.26
C LEU A 24 7.32 -9.44 0.92
N ARG A 25 6.70 -8.27 0.88
CA ARG A 25 6.07 -7.76 -0.35
C ARG A 25 6.02 -6.25 -0.38
N PRO A 26 5.83 -5.67 -1.57
CA PRO A 26 5.66 -4.23 -1.69
C PRO A 26 4.39 -3.77 -0.98
N VAL A 27 4.49 -2.62 -0.32
CA VAL A 27 3.34 -1.95 0.31
C VAL A 27 3.38 -0.47 -0.04
N LEU A 28 2.20 0.13 -0.09
CA LEU A 28 2.04 1.57 -0.28
C LEU A 28 1.70 2.20 1.06
N VAL A 29 2.44 3.23 1.46
CA VAL A 29 2.12 4.03 2.64
C VAL A 29 0.92 4.91 2.33
N ILE A 30 -0.15 4.77 3.10
CA ILE A 30 -1.38 5.56 2.92
C ILE A 30 -1.68 6.47 4.10
N GLN A 31 -0.99 6.30 5.23
CA GLN A 31 -1.17 7.17 6.38
C GLN A 31 -0.69 8.59 6.06
N ASN A 32 -1.38 9.59 6.64
CA ASN A 32 -1.00 10.99 6.45
C ASN A 32 0.40 11.29 7.02
N ASP A 33 1.02 12.37 6.51
CA ASP A 33 2.42 12.65 6.83
C ASP A 33 2.62 13.15 8.27
N ILE A 34 1.62 13.75 8.87
CA ILE A 34 1.71 14.14 10.28
C ILE A 34 1.79 12.89 11.15
N GLY A 35 0.92 11.91 10.88
CA GLY A 35 0.96 10.62 11.56
C GLY A 35 2.28 9.91 11.33
N ASN A 36 2.78 9.92 10.10
CA ASN A 36 4.06 9.28 9.76
C ASN A 36 5.23 9.92 10.52
N TYR A 37 5.15 11.20 10.79
CA TYR A 37 6.21 11.90 11.52
C TYR A 37 6.25 11.52 13.00
N TYR A 38 5.08 11.43 13.63
CA TYR A 38 5.00 11.26 15.08
C TYR A 38 4.81 9.82 15.55
N SER A 39 4.23 8.95 14.71
CA SER A 39 3.89 7.59 15.12
C SER A 39 5.01 6.60 14.84
N GLU A 40 5.11 5.58 15.69
CA GLU A 40 5.99 4.44 15.46
C GLU A 40 5.35 3.40 14.55
N THR A 41 4.10 3.64 14.14
CA THR A 41 3.37 2.80 13.21
C THR A 41 2.96 3.61 11.99
N THR A 42 2.66 2.91 10.90
CA THR A 42 2.08 3.53 9.72
C THR A 42 1.01 2.62 9.15
N ILE A 43 0.13 3.21 8.34
CA ILE A 43 -0.94 2.47 7.67
C ILE A 43 -0.50 2.24 6.23
N VAL A 44 -0.57 0.98 5.80
CA VAL A 44 -0.16 0.58 4.46
C VAL A 44 -1.25 -0.23 3.78
N ALA A 45 -1.18 -0.27 2.44
CA ALA A 45 -1.98 -1.18 1.63
C ALA A 45 -1.03 -2.12 0.89
N ALA A 46 -1.36 -3.39 0.82
CA ALA A 46 -0.55 -4.38 0.12
C ALA A 46 -0.59 -4.14 -1.39
N ILE A 47 0.52 -4.42 -2.04
CA ILE A 47 0.64 -4.38 -3.49
C ILE A 47 0.89 -5.80 -3.99
N THR A 48 0.18 -6.20 -5.03
CA THR A 48 0.34 -7.52 -5.64
C THR A 48 0.54 -7.37 -7.15
N SER A 49 1.20 -8.34 -7.77
CA SER A 49 1.29 -8.42 -9.23
C SER A 49 0.38 -9.56 -9.68
N ARG A 50 -0.77 -9.22 -10.25
CA ARG A 50 -1.74 -10.21 -10.72
C ARG A 50 -2.19 -9.86 -12.11
N LYS A 51 -2.13 -10.87 -12.99
CA LYS A 51 -2.62 -10.75 -14.36
C LYS A 51 -4.01 -11.37 -14.45
N GLY A 52 -4.87 -10.74 -15.25
CA GLY A 52 -6.13 -11.33 -15.65
C GLY A 52 -7.11 -11.57 -14.51
N LYS A 53 -6.96 -10.90 -13.39
CA LYS A 53 -7.90 -11.00 -12.29
C LYS A 53 -9.02 -9.98 -12.44
N ASN A 54 -10.21 -10.36 -11.96
CA ASN A 54 -11.30 -9.39 -11.84
C ASN A 54 -10.88 -8.30 -10.89
N THR A 55 -11.13 -7.05 -11.29
CA THR A 55 -10.82 -5.91 -10.46
C THR A 55 -12.00 -5.56 -9.58
N MET A 56 -11.70 -5.05 -8.41
CA MET A 56 -12.69 -4.49 -7.49
C MET A 56 -12.52 -2.97 -7.48
N PRO A 57 -13.55 -2.23 -7.05
CA PRO A 57 -13.40 -0.77 -6.91
C PRO A 57 -12.28 -0.35 -5.97
N THR A 58 -11.84 -1.26 -5.10
CA THR A 58 -10.73 -1.02 -4.16
C THR A 58 -9.36 -1.39 -4.75
N HIS A 59 -9.30 -1.86 -5.98
CA HIS A 59 -8.05 -2.17 -6.66
C HIS A 59 -7.60 -1.00 -7.51
N VAL A 60 -6.35 -0.56 -7.34
CA VAL A 60 -5.78 0.53 -8.10
C VAL A 60 -4.53 0.06 -8.82
N PRO A 61 -4.60 -0.12 -10.15
CA PRO A 61 -3.40 -0.39 -10.94
C PRO A 61 -2.44 0.79 -10.84
N ILE A 62 -1.16 0.48 -10.63
CA ILE A 62 -0.12 1.51 -10.55
C ILE A 62 1.08 1.12 -11.38
N PHE A 63 1.84 2.12 -11.77
CA PHE A 63 3.16 1.90 -12.35
C PHE A 63 4.20 2.62 -11.50
N CYS A 64 5.27 1.91 -11.15
CA CYS A 64 6.40 2.48 -10.46
C CYS A 64 7.64 1.70 -10.88
N TYR A 65 8.70 2.42 -11.24
CA TYR A 65 9.96 1.77 -11.59
C TYR A 65 10.45 0.96 -10.39
N GLY A 66 10.75 -0.31 -10.61
CA GLY A 66 11.13 -1.22 -9.54
C GLY A 66 10.01 -2.16 -9.10
N LEU A 67 8.79 -1.93 -9.57
CA LEU A 67 7.68 -2.86 -9.38
C LEU A 67 7.39 -3.64 -10.65
N ASP A 68 6.73 -4.78 -10.49
CA ASP A 68 6.16 -5.50 -11.63
C ASP A 68 5.18 -4.59 -12.37
N GLN A 69 5.19 -4.63 -13.71
CA GLN A 69 4.35 -3.74 -14.53
C GLN A 69 2.85 -3.97 -14.36
N ASN A 70 2.46 -5.10 -13.78
CA ASN A 70 1.05 -5.41 -13.51
C ASN A 70 0.70 -5.24 -12.05
N SER A 71 1.37 -4.34 -11.37
CA SER A 71 1.15 -4.13 -9.93
C SER A 71 -0.17 -3.45 -9.65
N ILE A 72 -0.84 -3.91 -8.60
CA ILE A 72 -2.14 -3.41 -8.16
C ILE A 72 -2.07 -3.17 -6.65
N VAL A 73 -2.50 -1.99 -6.23
CA VAL A 73 -2.69 -1.69 -4.81
C VAL A 73 -4.05 -2.24 -4.38
N LEU A 74 -4.06 -2.97 -3.27
CA LEU A 74 -5.27 -3.61 -2.75
C LEU A 74 -5.77 -2.81 -1.54
N LEU A 75 -6.71 -1.90 -1.77
CA LEU A 75 -7.20 -1.05 -0.69
C LEU A 75 -8.16 -1.75 0.26
N GLU A 76 -8.53 -3.00 -0.01
CA GLU A 76 -9.21 -3.86 0.96
C GLU A 76 -8.20 -4.57 1.89
N GLN A 77 -6.90 -4.50 1.57
CA GLN A 77 -5.83 -5.08 2.38
C GLN A 77 -5.05 -3.98 3.10
N ILE A 78 -5.77 -3.13 3.81
CA ILE A 78 -5.20 -2.04 4.59
C ILE A 78 -4.86 -2.58 5.98
N ARG A 79 -3.67 -2.22 6.48
CA ARG A 79 -3.31 -2.58 7.84
C ARG A 79 -2.30 -1.60 8.41
N THR A 80 -2.30 -1.51 9.75
CA THR A 80 -1.28 -0.76 10.48
C THR A 80 -0.11 -1.70 10.76
N ILE A 81 1.09 -1.23 10.48
CA ILE A 81 2.32 -1.97 10.78
C ILE A 81 3.28 -1.12 11.59
N ASP A 82 4.11 -1.79 12.39
CA ASP A 82 5.24 -1.15 13.06
C ASP A 82 6.27 -0.77 12.00
N ARG A 83 6.90 0.39 12.18
CA ARG A 83 7.93 0.87 11.24
C ARG A 83 9.08 -0.12 11.07
N ARG A 84 9.34 -0.96 12.07
CA ARG A 84 10.40 -1.98 12.00
C ARG A 84 10.11 -3.07 10.97
N ARG A 85 8.87 -3.19 10.50
CA ARG A 85 8.54 -4.13 9.41
C ARG A 85 8.93 -3.62 8.03
N ILE A 86 9.24 -2.34 7.91
CA ILE A 86 9.59 -1.70 6.63
C ILE A 86 11.03 -2.05 6.27
N ARG A 87 11.23 -2.40 5.00
CA ARG A 87 12.53 -2.78 4.43
C ARG A 87 12.91 -1.77 3.33
N ALA A 88 13.44 -2.23 2.21
CA ALA A 88 13.96 -1.39 1.17
C ALA A 88 12.93 -0.46 0.56
N TYR A 89 13.34 0.77 0.30
CA TYR A 89 12.54 1.75 -0.43
C TYR A 89 12.49 1.38 -1.92
N ILE A 90 11.29 1.47 -2.52
CA ILE A 90 11.09 1.18 -3.94
C ILE A 90 10.88 2.46 -4.73
N GLY A 91 10.02 3.34 -4.26
CA GLY A 91 9.69 4.56 -4.99
C GLY A 91 8.54 5.34 -4.37
N HIS A 92 7.98 6.25 -5.15
CA HIS A 92 6.90 7.13 -4.71
C HIS A 92 5.90 7.29 -5.85
N LEU A 93 4.62 7.24 -5.53
CA LEU A 93 3.57 7.37 -6.53
C LEU A 93 3.45 8.79 -7.07
N GLN A 94 3.05 8.88 -8.33
CA GLN A 94 2.67 10.16 -8.94
C GLN A 94 1.39 10.70 -8.29
N PRO A 95 1.22 12.04 -8.25
CA PRO A 95 0.03 12.64 -7.63
C PRO A 95 -1.31 12.11 -8.17
N ALA A 96 -1.40 11.84 -9.48
CA ALA A 96 -2.62 11.31 -10.06
C ALA A 96 -2.95 9.92 -9.52
N ASP A 97 -1.95 9.08 -9.27
CA ASP A 97 -2.15 7.76 -8.70
C ASP A 97 -2.54 7.85 -7.22
N ILE A 98 -1.95 8.78 -6.49
CA ILE A 98 -2.31 9.03 -5.09
C ILE A 98 -3.80 9.41 -5.00
N GLU A 99 -4.28 10.24 -5.92
CA GLU A 99 -5.69 10.64 -5.95
C GLU A 99 -6.60 9.42 -6.16
N ARG A 100 -6.24 8.53 -7.09
CA ARG A 100 -7.02 7.31 -7.33
C ARG A 100 -7.00 6.39 -6.11
N VAL A 101 -5.87 6.32 -5.42
CA VAL A 101 -5.76 5.55 -4.17
C VAL A 101 -6.66 6.15 -3.09
N ASN A 102 -6.68 7.47 -2.95
CA ASN A 102 -7.55 8.13 -1.97
C ASN A 102 -9.02 7.79 -2.21
N GLN A 103 -9.45 7.81 -3.47
CA GLN A 103 -10.83 7.44 -3.83
C GLN A 103 -11.13 5.99 -3.46
N ALA A 104 -10.20 5.09 -3.74
CA ALA A 104 -10.37 3.66 -3.41
C ALA A 104 -10.39 3.42 -1.90
N VAL A 105 -9.63 4.19 -1.11
CA VAL A 105 -9.68 4.13 0.35
C VAL A 105 -11.07 4.55 0.84
N GLU A 106 -11.63 5.62 0.30
CA GLU A 106 -12.96 6.07 0.67
C GLU A 106 -14.02 4.98 0.40
N ILE A 107 -13.90 4.30 -0.74
CA ILE A 107 -14.78 3.18 -1.08
C ILE A 107 -14.58 2.03 -0.08
N SER A 108 -13.34 1.66 0.16
CA SER A 108 -13.01 0.54 1.04
C SER A 108 -13.54 0.73 2.46
N LEU A 109 -13.52 1.96 2.94
CA LEU A 109 -13.95 2.29 4.30
C LEU A 109 -15.40 2.78 4.37
N GLY A 110 -16.09 2.80 3.23
CA GLY A 110 -17.50 3.19 3.20
C GLY A 110 -17.73 4.68 3.47
N LEU A 111 -16.81 5.53 3.02
CA LEU A 111 -16.87 6.97 3.27
C LEU A 111 -17.51 7.75 2.12
N THR A 112 -17.96 7.06 1.10
CA THR A 112 -18.62 7.69 -0.06
C THR A 112 -20.06 7.23 -0.22
#